data_9abfc52228c312866facdcec5bdff236
#
_entry.id   9abfc52228c312866facdcec5bdff236
#
_cell.length_a   1.000
_cell.length_b   1.000
_cell.length_c   1.000
_cell.angle_alpha   90.00
_cell.angle_beta   90.00
_cell.angle_gamma   90.00
#
_symmetry.space_group_name_H-M   'P 1'
#
loop_
_entity.id
_entity.type
_entity.pdbx_description
1 polymer ?
#
loop_
_entity_poly.entity_id
_entity_poly.type
_entity_poly.pdbx_seq_one_letter_code
_entity_poly.pdbx_strand_id
1 'polypeptide(L)'
;MTRRSMLVLPAALAAASLAAPAAAQRTSLSTQEQRIARHVDLHADSAVALLRRMVDINSGTNNPVGVRRVGDVARRELEAMGFETRWVEMPDSMRRAGHLFAERKGRRGKRLLLIGHLDTVFEEDSPFQKFVRQGDTARGPGVSDMKGGNVVILQALRALHAAGALEGTRIIVALTGDEESPGSPLELARRDLVEAGKRSDVALEFEGGSRGEGRDYAVTARRSSTGWRLEVTGRPGHSSGIFQPGAGSGAIYEAARILSAFHEELRGEPYLTFNPGMVVGGTTADTDGEGTRGTAAGKDNVIAARAVATGDIRTLTDEQLQRTRERMRAIVARHLPQTSAEITFTEGYPSMPPTPANAALLAQLNGVNRDLALPQMEAFDPGRRGAADVSFVAPYVGAALAGMGVHGSGSHTGDETADLSTLPSQTK
;
A
#
# COMPACT_ATOMS: atom_id res chain seq x y z
N MET A 1 -50.62 13.62 -77.35
CA MET A 1 -49.37 14.39 -77.56
C MET A 1 -48.79 14.77 -76.19
N THR A 2 -47.97 13.94 -75.65
CA THR A 2 -47.40 14.19 -74.29
C THR A 2 -45.87 14.11 -74.43
N ARG A 3 -45.21 15.27 -74.17
CA ARG A 3 -43.76 15.43 -74.10
C ARG A 3 -43.24 14.88 -72.77
N ARG A 4 -42.33 13.91 -72.87
CA ARG A 4 -41.53 13.47 -71.70
C ARG A 4 -40.29 14.32 -71.61
N SER A 5 -40.15 15.01 -70.46
CA SER A 5 -38.88 15.69 -70.09
C SER A 5 -37.97 14.72 -69.36
N MET A 6 -36.76 14.53 -69.86
CA MET A 6 -35.67 13.79 -69.21
C MET A 6 -34.94 14.73 -68.24
N LEU A 7 -34.94 14.36 -66.98
CA LEU A 7 -34.06 14.98 -66.00
C LEU A 7 -32.72 14.24 -66.00
N VAL A 8 -31.65 14.98 -66.25
CA VAL A 8 -30.26 14.52 -66.10
C VAL A 8 -29.81 14.96 -64.68
N LEU A 9 -29.50 14.00 -63.81
CA LEU A 9 -28.85 14.22 -62.51
C LEU A 9 -27.32 14.21 -62.74
N PRO A 10 -26.58 15.19 -62.15
CA PRO A 10 -25.12 15.09 -62.13
C PRO A 10 -24.69 14.21 -60.98
N ALA A 11 -23.84 13.19 -61.25
CA ALA A 11 -23.17 12.36 -60.27
C ALA A 11 -22.03 13.17 -59.61
N ALA A 12 -22.19 13.47 -58.35
CA ALA A 12 -21.10 14.03 -57.53
C ALA A 12 -20.19 12.89 -57.04
N LEU A 13 -18.96 12.83 -57.56
CA LEU A 13 -17.90 11.99 -56.99
C LEU A 13 -17.46 12.57 -55.64
N ALA A 14 -17.82 11.89 -54.55
CA ALA A 14 -17.25 12.16 -53.24
C ALA A 14 -15.87 11.49 -53.18
N ALA A 15 -14.80 12.26 -53.21
CA ALA A 15 -13.44 11.81 -52.90
C ALA A 15 -13.33 11.56 -51.41
N ALA A 16 -13.37 10.29 -50.98
CA ALA A 16 -13.05 9.90 -49.62
C ALA A 16 -11.54 10.01 -49.41
N SER A 17 -11.10 11.07 -48.74
CA SER A 17 -9.72 11.19 -48.23
C SER A 17 -9.53 10.15 -47.13
N LEU A 18 -8.85 9.05 -47.43
CA LEU A 18 -8.29 8.14 -46.44
C LEU A 18 -7.20 8.88 -45.67
N ALA A 19 -7.57 9.44 -44.52
CA ALA A 19 -6.59 9.91 -43.53
C ALA A 19 -5.81 8.70 -43.05
N ALA A 20 -4.56 8.55 -43.48
CA ALA A 20 -3.62 7.59 -42.90
C ALA A 20 -3.53 7.84 -41.40
N PRO A 21 -3.53 6.79 -40.55
CA PRO A 21 -3.30 6.99 -39.13
C PRO A 21 -1.94 7.66 -38.95
N ALA A 22 -1.89 8.80 -38.24
CA ALA A 22 -0.66 9.45 -37.89
C ALA A 22 0.16 8.42 -37.09
N ALA A 23 1.22 7.91 -37.70
CA ALA A 23 2.20 7.09 -37.01
C ALA A 23 2.71 7.95 -35.83
N ALA A 24 2.44 7.52 -34.60
CA ALA A 24 2.96 8.17 -33.42
C ALA A 24 4.48 8.27 -33.62
N GLN A 25 4.99 9.50 -33.77
CA GLN A 25 6.42 9.75 -33.85
C GLN A 25 7.03 9.19 -32.57
N ARG A 26 7.88 8.17 -32.68
CA ARG A 26 8.76 7.75 -31.58
C ARG A 26 9.62 8.95 -31.25
N THR A 27 9.38 9.57 -30.11
CA THR A 27 10.32 10.56 -29.57
C THR A 27 11.57 9.77 -29.22
N SER A 28 12.68 10.03 -29.91
CA SER A 28 13.95 9.38 -29.59
C SER A 28 14.44 9.93 -28.25
N LEU A 29 14.91 9.04 -27.37
CA LEU A 29 15.56 9.45 -26.11
C LEU A 29 16.65 10.48 -26.39
N SER A 30 16.71 11.53 -25.60
CA SER A 30 17.81 12.50 -25.61
C SER A 30 19.13 11.81 -25.25
N THR A 31 20.25 12.44 -25.58
CA THR A 31 21.59 11.92 -25.25
C THR A 31 21.75 11.70 -23.72
N GLN A 32 21.11 12.53 -22.89
CA GLN A 32 21.14 12.38 -21.44
C GLN A 32 20.33 11.16 -21.00
N GLU A 33 19.11 10.97 -21.52
CA GLU A 33 18.26 9.81 -21.23
C GLU A 33 18.90 8.50 -21.71
N GLN A 34 19.55 8.48 -22.88
CA GLN A 34 20.33 7.35 -23.35
C GLN A 34 21.48 6.98 -22.41
N ARG A 35 22.18 8.00 -21.86
CA ARG A 35 23.23 7.76 -20.83
C ARG A 35 22.67 7.17 -19.56
N ILE A 36 21.50 7.67 -19.08
CA ILE A 36 20.82 7.13 -17.90
C ILE A 36 20.46 5.66 -18.12
N ALA A 37 19.75 5.33 -19.21
CA ALA A 37 19.34 3.97 -19.54
C ALA A 37 20.53 3.01 -19.64
N ARG A 38 21.60 3.44 -20.35
CA ARG A 38 22.83 2.66 -20.47
C ARG A 38 23.51 2.44 -19.11
N HIS A 39 23.53 3.45 -18.25
CA HIS A 39 24.11 3.31 -16.90
C HIS A 39 23.39 2.22 -16.12
N VAL A 40 22.04 2.20 -16.17
CA VAL A 40 21.24 1.15 -15.51
C VAL A 40 21.62 -0.25 -16.03
N ASP A 41 21.69 -0.42 -17.35
CA ASP A 41 22.03 -1.72 -17.95
C ASP A 41 23.43 -2.20 -17.57
N LEU A 42 24.42 -1.30 -17.59
CA LEU A 42 25.80 -1.61 -17.23
C LEU A 42 26.00 -1.96 -15.76
N HIS A 43 25.08 -1.56 -14.87
CA HIS A 43 25.18 -1.75 -13.42
C HIS A 43 24.14 -2.74 -12.87
N ALA A 44 23.49 -3.53 -13.73
CA ALA A 44 22.48 -4.52 -13.31
C ALA A 44 23.04 -5.53 -12.27
N ASP A 45 24.24 -6.05 -12.49
CA ASP A 45 24.85 -6.99 -11.55
C ASP A 45 25.18 -6.34 -10.19
N SER A 46 25.62 -5.08 -10.21
CA SER A 46 25.86 -4.34 -8.96
C SER A 46 24.58 -4.03 -8.20
N ALA A 47 23.45 -3.86 -8.90
CA ALA A 47 22.14 -3.73 -8.30
C ALA A 47 21.72 -5.02 -7.58
N VAL A 48 21.91 -6.18 -8.23
CA VAL A 48 21.66 -7.49 -7.61
C VAL A 48 22.56 -7.73 -6.39
N ALA A 49 23.84 -7.33 -6.48
CA ALA A 49 24.76 -7.44 -5.36
C ALA A 49 24.35 -6.56 -4.16
N LEU A 50 23.84 -5.34 -4.44
CA LEU A 50 23.31 -4.44 -3.41
C LEU A 50 22.03 -5.04 -2.77
N LEU A 51 21.13 -5.59 -3.59
CA LEU A 51 19.91 -6.27 -3.11
C LEU A 51 20.30 -7.43 -2.17
N ARG A 52 21.19 -8.31 -2.60
CA ARG A 52 21.68 -9.41 -1.78
C ARG A 52 22.23 -8.93 -0.44
N ARG A 53 23.05 -7.88 -0.45
CA ARG A 53 23.60 -7.29 0.78
C ARG A 53 22.53 -6.81 1.74
N MET A 54 21.46 -6.19 1.23
CA MET A 54 20.34 -5.71 2.07
C MET A 54 19.49 -6.88 2.57
N VAL A 55 19.22 -7.89 1.73
CA VAL A 55 18.40 -9.05 2.08
C VAL A 55 19.09 -9.93 3.13
N ASP A 56 20.42 -10.10 3.05
CA ASP A 56 21.21 -10.90 4.01
C ASP A 56 21.31 -10.26 5.41
N ILE A 57 20.84 -9.02 5.58
CA ILE A 57 20.65 -8.38 6.89
C ILE A 57 19.21 -8.62 7.34
N ASN A 58 19.02 -9.36 8.44
CA ASN A 58 17.68 -9.43 9.04
C ASN A 58 17.23 -8.03 9.45
N SER A 59 16.00 -7.67 9.07
CA SER A 59 15.36 -6.40 9.40
C SER A 59 13.88 -6.59 9.73
N GLY A 60 13.52 -7.65 10.45
CA GLY A 60 12.19 -7.75 11.05
C GLY A 60 11.86 -6.48 11.81
N THR A 61 10.60 -6.03 11.77
CA THR A 61 10.23 -4.73 12.38
C THR A 61 10.63 -4.64 13.85
N ASN A 62 10.59 -5.77 14.57
CA ASN A 62 10.99 -5.85 15.98
C ASN A 62 12.50 -6.05 16.20
N ASN A 63 13.32 -6.00 15.13
CA ASN A 63 14.79 -5.95 15.18
C ASN A 63 15.30 -4.54 14.79
N PRO A 64 15.22 -3.54 15.67
CA PRO A 64 15.62 -2.16 15.36
C PRO A 64 17.07 -2.04 14.90
N VAL A 65 17.94 -2.89 15.41
CA VAL A 65 19.37 -2.91 15.05
C VAL A 65 19.54 -3.35 13.58
N GLY A 66 18.82 -4.38 13.17
CA GLY A 66 18.84 -4.86 11.80
C GLY A 66 18.26 -3.88 10.81
N VAL A 67 17.11 -3.27 11.14
CA VAL A 67 16.48 -2.21 10.34
C VAL A 67 17.44 -1.04 10.14
N ARG A 68 18.09 -0.59 11.21
CA ARG A 68 19.11 0.48 11.13
C ARG A 68 20.28 0.08 10.24
N ARG A 69 20.76 -1.15 10.31
CA ARG A 69 21.85 -1.64 9.45
C ARG A 69 21.47 -1.63 7.96
N VAL A 70 20.24 -1.99 7.61
CA VAL A 70 19.73 -1.85 6.22
C VAL A 70 19.68 -0.38 5.84
N GLY A 71 19.18 0.48 6.71
CA GLY A 71 19.17 1.93 6.52
C GLY A 71 20.58 2.52 6.35
N ASP A 72 21.59 2.02 7.07
CA ASP A 72 22.98 2.47 6.92
C ASP A 72 23.58 2.07 5.56
N VAL A 73 23.12 0.96 4.95
CA VAL A 73 23.49 0.62 3.56
C VAL A 73 22.91 1.67 2.62
N ALA A 74 21.61 1.98 2.71
CA ALA A 74 20.97 2.97 1.86
C ALA A 74 21.54 4.38 2.08
N ARG A 75 21.81 4.77 3.33
CA ARG A 75 22.39 6.07 3.70
C ARG A 75 23.71 6.34 2.99
N ARG A 76 24.67 5.37 3.03
CA ARG A 76 25.96 5.53 2.37
C ARG A 76 25.82 5.73 0.86
N GLU A 77 24.87 5.05 0.22
CA GLU A 77 24.58 5.22 -1.20
C GLU A 77 24.07 6.62 -1.50
N LEU A 78 23.14 7.12 -0.68
CA LEU A 78 22.53 8.44 -0.83
C LEU A 78 23.55 9.58 -0.56
N GLU A 79 24.37 9.44 0.49
CA GLU A 79 25.43 10.39 0.81
C GLU A 79 26.49 10.49 -0.31
N ALA A 80 26.85 9.35 -0.93
CA ALA A 80 27.76 9.34 -2.08
C ALA A 80 27.22 10.09 -3.31
N MET A 81 25.91 10.28 -3.41
CA MET A 81 25.24 11.06 -4.45
C MET A 81 24.93 12.50 -4.01
N GLY A 82 25.43 12.94 -2.85
CA GLY A 82 25.30 14.31 -2.33
C GLY A 82 23.93 14.61 -1.71
N PHE A 83 23.23 13.60 -1.19
CA PHE A 83 22.05 13.81 -0.34
C PHE A 83 22.48 14.13 1.10
N GLU A 84 21.80 15.06 1.74
CA GLU A 84 21.87 15.28 3.18
C GLU A 84 20.99 14.25 3.87
N THR A 85 21.56 13.40 4.72
CA THR A 85 20.82 12.34 5.38
C THR A 85 20.56 12.67 6.84
N ARG A 86 19.41 12.25 7.36
CA ARG A 86 19.09 12.26 8.79
C ARG A 86 18.34 10.99 9.16
N TRP A 87 18.61 10.49 10.35
CA TRP A 87 17.80 9.45 10.97
C TRP A 87 16.79 10.12 11.91
N VAL A 88 15.52 9.73 11.79
CA VAL A 88 14.45 10.17 12.71
C VAL A 88 14.28 9.08 13.74
N GLU A 89 14.68 9.34 14.96
CA GLU A 89 14.53 8.40 16.07
C GLU A 89 13.06 8.33 16.51
N MET A 90 12.60 7.13 16.84
CA MET A 90 11.33 6.95 17.53
C MET A 90 11.55 6.87 19.05
N PRO A 91 10.54 7.25 19.85
CA PRO A 91 10.62 7.06 21.30
C PRO A 91 10.88 5.59 21.67
N ASP A 92 11.68 5.36 22.71
CA ASP A 92 12.02 4.01 23.18
C ASP A 92 10.77 3.17 23.48
N SER A 93 9.69 3.81 23.96
CA SER A 93 8.40 3.15 24.22
C SER A 93 7.79 2.50 22.98
N MET A 94 8.09 2.99 21.78
CA MET A 94 7.63 2.40 20.53
C MET A 94 8.41 1.14 20.12
N ARG A 95 9.64 0.98 20.61
CA ARG A 95 10.54 -0.13 20.25
C ARG A 95 10.68 -0.29 18.75
N ARG A 96 10.86 0.83 18.03
CA ARG A 96 11.04 0.88 16.56
C ARG A 96 12.36 1.56 16.22
N ALA A 97 12.95 1.16 15.10
CA ALA A 97 14.25 1.67 14.66
C ALA A 97 14.24 3.15 14.28
N GLY A 98 13.08 3.70 13.97
CA GLY A 98 12.96 5.01 13.34
C GLY A 98 13.14 4.96 11.83
N HIS A 99 13.35 6.11 11.19
CA HIS A 99 13.27 6.28 9.74
C HIS A 99 14.49 6.99 9.18
N LEU A 100 14.92 6.58 7.99
CA LEU A 100 15.94 7.29 7.21
C LEU A 100 15.29 8.29 6.25
N PHE A 101 15.64 9.55 6.38
CA PHE A 101 15.34 10.59 5.40
C PHE A 101 16.62 11.07 4.73
N ALA A 102 16.54 11.28 3.41
CA ALA A 102 17.62 11.90 2.66
C ALA A 102 17.04 12.99 1.76
N GLU A 103 17.65 14.16 1.73
CA GLU A 103 17.13 15.31 1.01
C GLU A 103 18.19 15.93 0.11
N ARG A 104 17.79 16.21 -1.13
CA ARG A 104 18.55 17.03 -2.07
C ARG A 104 17.80 18.33 -2.31
N LYS A 105 18.41 19.44 -1.91
CA LYS A 105 17.85 20.78 -2.02
C LYS A 105 18.20 21.38 -3.38
N GLY A 106 17.19 21.87 -4.09
CA GLY A 106 17.37 22.51 -5.39
C GLY A 106 16.20 23.40 -5.77
N ARG A 107 16.15 23.86 -7.03
CA ARG A 107 15.08 24.73 -7.54
C ARG A 107 14.53 24.25 -8.88
N ARG A 108 15.07 23.18 -9.44
CA ARG A 108 14.71 22.65 -10.76
C ARG A 108 13.63 21.57 -10.63
N GLY A 109 12.60 21.65 -11.46
CA GLY A 109 11.57 20.62 -11.60
C GLY A 109 10.60 20.57 -10.41
N LYS A 110 9.82 19.50 -10.38
CA LYS A 110 8.91 19.17 -9.30
C LYS A 110 9.67 18.72 -8.05
N ARG A 111 9.06 18.92 -6.89
CA ARG A 111 9.54 18.37 -5.61
C ARG A 111 9.07 16.92 -5.54
N LEU A 112 10.01 15.98 -5.59
CA LEU A 112 9.72 14.55 -5.58
C LEU A 112 9.90 13.97 -4.18
N LEU A 113 8.98 13.10 -3.79
CA LEU A 113 9.10 12.24 -2.62
C LEU A 113 9.16 10.80 -3.10
N LEU A 114 10.28 10.11 -2.82
CA LEU A 114 10.48 8.69 -3.09
C LEU A 114 10.33 7.94 -1.77
N ILE A 115 9.42 6.98 -1.74
CA ILE A 115 9.02 6.28 -0.52
C ILE A 115 9.39 4.81 -0.61
N GLY A 116 9.94 4.30 0.48
CA GLY A 116 10.17 2.89 0.72
C GLY A 116 10.21 2.58 2.20
N HIS A 117 10.39 1.31 2.55
CA HIS A 117 10.61 0.90 3.93
C HIS A 117 11.82 -0.06 4.06
N LEU A 118 12.34 -0.15 5.27
CA LEU A 118 13.58 -0.85 5.61
C LEU A 118 13.32 -2.18 6.32
N ASP A 119 12.17 -2.28 6.96
CA ASP A 119 11.76 -3.45 7.73
C ASP A 119 11.15 -4.54 6.85
N THR A 120 10.85 -5.67 7.45
CA THR A 120 10.16 -6.82 6.86
C THR A 120 9.36 -7.53 7.95
N VAL A 121 8.39 -8.35 7.55
CA VAL A 121 7.64 -9.22 8.48
C VAL A 121 8.48 -10.39 9.06
N PHE A 122 9.72 -10.58 8.60
CA PHE A 122 10.54 -11.73 8.97
C PHE A 122 11.47 -11.41 10.14
N GLU A 123 11.04 -11.78 11.34
CA GLU A 123 11.80 -11.56 12.58
C GLU A 123 13.05 -12.46 12.67
N GLU A 124 13.90 -12.27 13.69
CA GLU A 124 15.18 -12.98 13.84
C GLU A 124 15.04 -14.49 13.98
N ASP A 125 13.93 -14.96 14.53
CA ASP A 125 13.61 -16.39 14.70
C ASP A 125 13.00 -17.04 13.44
N SER A 126 12.71 -16.27 12.40
CA SER A 126 12.23 -16.81 11.13
C SER A 126 13.30 -17.69 10.48
N PRO A 127 12.95 -18.87 9.96
CA PRO A 127 13.87 -19.71 9.18
C PRO A 127 14.21 -19.11 7.80
N PHE A 128 13.49 -18.07 7.38
CA PHE A 128 13.63 -17.40 6.10
C PHE A 128 14.54 -16.17 6.23
N GLN A 129 15.87 -16.32 6.02
CA GLN A 129 16.85 -15.30 6.39
C GLN A 129 17.86 -14.93 5.28
N LYS A 130 17.91 -15.67 4.16
CA LYS A 130 19.00 -15.53 3.20
C LYS A 130 18.53 -15.27 1.78
N PHE A 131 19.32 -14.47 1.07
CA PHE A 131 19.19 -14.28 -0.36
C PHE A 131 19.66 -15.54 -1.10
N VAL A 132 18.79 -16.13 -1.91
CA VAL A 132 19.09 -17.25 -2.79
C VAL A 132 18.68 -16.89 -4.21
N ARG A 133 19.63 -16.98 -5.16
CA ARG A 133 19.37 -16.71 -6.58
C ARG A 133 19.32 -18.01 -7.38
N GLN A 134 18.31 -18.12 -8.24
CA GLN A 134 18.16 -19.20 -9.22
C GLN A 134 17.81 -18.58 -10.57
N GLY A 135 18.79 -18.43 -11.47
CA GLY A 135 18.61 -17.70 -12.73
C GLY A 135 18.22 -16.25 -12.49
N ASP A 136 17.08 -15.85 -13.02
CA ASP A 136 16.51 -14.51 -12.86
C ASP A 136 15.56 -14.39 -11.64
N THR A 137 15.36 -15.45 -10.88
CA THR A 137 14.57 -15.41 -9.66
C THR A 137 15.49 -15.29 -8.45
N ALA A 138 15.18 -14.35 -7.57
CA ALA A 138 15.75 -14.28 -6.23
C ALA A 138 14.69 -14.61 -5.19
N ARG A 139 15.09 -15.31 -4.10
CA ARG A 139 14.26 -15.61 -2.94
C ARG A 139 14.95 -15.07 -1.69
N GLY A 140 14.21 -14.46 -0.78
CA GLY A 140 14.77 -13.93 0.47
C GLY A 140 13.89 -12.88 1.12
N PRO A 141 14.08 -12.61 2.44
CA PRO A 141 13.21 -11.70 3.20
C PRO A 141 13.31 -10.25 2.69
N GLY A 142 12.17 -9.72 2.25
CA GLY A 142 12.10 -8.37 1.69
C GLY A 142 12.66 -8.25 0.28
N VAL A 143 12.88 -9.36 -0.43
CA VAL A 143 13.47 -9.31 -1.79
C VAL A 143 12.59 -8.57 -2.78
N SER A 144 11.27 -8.60 -2.58
CA SER A 144 10.27 -7.80 -3.31
C SER A 144 9.57 -6.78 -2.41
N ASP A 145 9.42 -7.09 -1.12
CA ASP A 145 8.71 -6.28 -0.13
C ASP A 145 9.63 -5.83 1.02
N MET A 146 10.34 -4.65 0.96
CA MET A 146 10.53 -3.95 -0.32
C MET A 146 11.99 -3.57 -0.54
N LYS A 147 12.97 -4.41 -0.10
CA LYS A 147 14.40 -4.11 -0.32
C LYS A 147 14.74 -4.00 -1.81
N GLY A 148 14.04 -4.78 -2.66
CA GLY A 148 14.13 -4.66 -4.12
C GLY A 148 13.73 -3.27 -4.62
N GLY A 149 12.65 -2.71 -4.11
CA GLY A 149 12.22 -1.35 -4.41
C GLY A 149 13.19 -0.29 -3.91
N ASN A 150 13.78 -0.47 -2.72
CA ASN A 150 14.84 0.41 -2.25
C ASN A 150 16.05 0.40 -3.19
N VAL A 151 16.41 -0.76 -3.73
CA VAL A 151 17.48 -0.84 -4.74
C VAL A 151 17.09 -0.13 -6.03
N VAL A 152 15.83 -0.21 -6.48
CA VAL A 152 15.33 0.57 -7.65
C VAL A 152 15.52 2.06 -7.39
N ILE A 153 15.13 2.60 -6.23
CA ILE A 153 15.36 4.01 -5.86
C ILE A 153 16.84 4.37 -5.97
N LEU A 154 17.70 3.59 -5.32
CA LEU A 154 19.13 3.89 -5.23
C LEU A 154 19.81 3.82 -6.60
N GLN A 155 19.47 2.84 -7.45
CA GLN A 155 20.05 2.70 -8.79
C GLN A 155 19.53 3.76 -9.77
N ALA A 156 18.25 4.15 -9.70
CA ALA A 156 17.71 5.24 -10.49
C ALA A 156 18.44 6.57 -10.15
N LEU A 157 18.59 6.85 -8.85
CA LEU A 157 19.34 8.04 -8.40
C LEU A 157 20.82 8.00 -8.83
N ARG A 158 21.47 6.83 -8.79
CA ARG A 158 22.85 6.65 -9.29
C ARG A 158 22.96 6.93 -10.78
N ALA A 159 22.02 6.42 -11.58
CA ALA A 159 22.02 6.67 -13.03
C ALA A 159 21.81 8.14 -13.36
N LEU A 160 20.90 8.81 -12.64
CA LEU A 160 20.66 10.25 -12.74
C LEU A 160 21.91 11.05 -12.31
N HIS A 161 22.57 10.65 -11.22
CA HIS A 161 23.81 11.29 -10.74
C HIS A 161 24.93 11.17 -11.76
N ALA A 162 25.18 9.98 -12.28
CA ALA A 162 26.22 9.71 -13.29
C ALA A 162 25.98 10.48 -14.61
N ALA A 163 24.72 10.77 -14.94
CA ALA A 163 24.35 11.57 -16.11
C ALA A 163 24.33 13.09 -15.85
N GLY A 164 24.65 13.56 -14.64
CA GLY A 164 24.52 14.95 -14.21
C GLY A 164 23.08 15.45 -14.11
N ALA A 165 22.11 14.53 -14.08
CA ALA A 165 20.69 14.87 -14.09
C ALA A 165 20.14 15.25 -12.71
N LEU A 166 20.85 14.94 -11.62
CA LEU A 166 20.45 15.31 -10.26
C LEU A 166 20.71 16.78 -9.90
N GLU A 167 21.54 17.49 -10.68
CA GLU A 167 21.91 18.87 -10.32
C GLU A 167 20.69 19.79 -10.26
N GLY A 168 20.58 20.52 -9.15
CA GLY A 168 19.51 21.47 -8.90
C GLY A 168 18.13 20.86 -8.67
N THR A 169 17.96 19.53 -8.66
CA THR A 169 16.68 18.87 -8.37
C THR A 169 16.30 18.95 -6.89
N ARG A 170 15.02 18.78 -6.61
CA ARG A 170 14.47 18.71 -5.26
C ARG A 170 13.87 17.31 -5.05
N ILE A 171 14.57 16.49 -4.26
CA ILE A 171 14.17 15.10 -4.02
C ILE A 171 14.29 14.84 -2.53
N ILE A 172 13.25 14.24 -1.95
CA ILE A 172 13.25 13.63 -0.62
C ILE A 172 13.13 12.12 -0.84
N VAL A 173 14.00 11.35 -0.20
CA VAL A 173 13.85 9.91 -0.05
C VAL A 173 13.46 9.65 1.39
N ALA A 174 12.34 8.98 1.61
CA ALA A 174 11.85 8.58 2.91
C ALA A 174 11.82 7.04 2.96
N LEU A 175 12.64 6.44 3.83
CA LEU A 175 12.65 5.00 4.07
C LEU A 175 12.23 4.77 5.53
N THR A 176 10.99 4.34 5.71
CA THR A 176 10.43 4.05 7.03
C THR A 176 10.99 2.74 7.58
N GLY A 177 11.06 2.60 8.88
CA GLY A 177 11.63 1.41 9.51
C GLY A 177 10.61 0.60 10.30
N ASP A 178 9.32 0.80 10.02
CA ASP A 178 8.22 0.16 10.71
C ASP A 178 6.93 0.13 9.86
N GLU A 179 7.05 -0.05 8.54
CA GLU A 179 5.89 -0.11 7.66
C GLU A 179 5.04 -1.34 7.98
N GLU A 180 5.69 -2.48 8.15
CA GLU A 180 5.06 -3.78 8.35
C GLU A 180 4.35 -3.94 9.71
N SER A 181 4.81 -3.17 10.70
CA SER A 181 4.21 -3.11 12.05
C SER A 181 4.46 -1.75 12.68
N PRO A 182 3.64 -0.75 12.34
CA PRO A 182 3.87 0.61 12.78
C PRO A 182 3.94 0.79 14.29
N GLY A 183 4.83 1.68 14.72
CA GLY A 183 4.88 2.10 16.12
C GLY A 183 3.61 2.82 16.55
N SER A 184 3.27 2.74 17.83
CA SER A 184 2.12 3.43 18.40
C SER A 184 2.56 4.57 19.33
N PRO A 185 1.97 5.78 19.23
CA PRO A 185 0.84 6.15 18.36
C PRO A 185 1.27 6.34 16.89
N LEU A 186 0.41 5.88 15.97
CA LEU A 186 0.66 5.89 14.52
C LEU A 186 0.95 7.30 13.97
N GLU A 187 0.25 8.31 14.48
CA GLU A 187 0.46 9.71 14.10
C GLU A 187 1.92 10.16 14.31
N LEU A 188 2.55 9.70 15.38
CA LEU A 188 3.94 10.00 15.66
C LEU A 188 4.88 9.22 14.75
N ALA A 189 4.57 7.94 14.49
CA ALA A 189 5.33 7.10 13.58
C ALA A 189 5.33 7.64 12.14
N ARG A 190 4.26 8.29 11.69
CA ARG A 190 4.12 8.81 10.33
C ARG A 190 4.27 10.33 10.21
N ARG A 191 4.50 11.05 11.31
CA ARG A 191 4.61 12.52 11.32
C ARG A 191 5.62 13.04 10.30
N ASP A 192 6.84 12.54 10.32
CA ASP A 192 7.93 13.05 9.46
C ASP A 192 7.70 12.68 7.98
N LEU A 193 7.06 11.56 7.69
CA LEU A 193 6.63 11.19 6.34
C LEU A 193 5.54 12.15 5.82
N VAL A 194 4.54 12.45 6.62
CA VAL A 194 3.49 13.44 6.31
C VAL A 194 4.10 14.83 6.07
N GLU A 195 5.04 15.27 6.91
CA GLU A 195 5.73 16.55 6.71
C GLU A 195 6.58 16.56 5.42
N ALA A 196 7.17 15.43 5.03
CA ALA A 196 7.82 15.29 3.73
C ALA A 196 6.82 15.41 2.57
N GLY A 197 5.65 14.79 2.70
CA GLY A 197 4.55 14.90 1.74
C GLY A 197 4.10 16.34 1.52
N LYS A 198 3.86 17.09 2.60
CA LYS A 198 3.47 18.53 2.54
C LYS A 198 4.50 19.40 1.78
N ARG A 199 5.76 18.98 1.74
CA ARG A 199 6.84 19.69 1.04
C ARG A 199 7.09 19.18 -0.38
N SER A 200 6.28 18.22 -0.87
CA SER A 200 6.46 17.55 -2.15
C SER A 200 5.29 17.82 -3.11
N ASP A 201 5.55 17.72 -4.41
CA ASP A 201 4.52 17.89 -5.45
C ASP A 201 4.02 16.54 -5.96
N VAL A 202 4.91 15.51 -5.94
CA VAL A 202 4.63 14.15 -6.43
C VAL A 202 5.26 13.15 -5.48
N ALA A 203 4.54 12.08 -5.15
CA ALA A 203 5.05 10.95 -4.39
C ALA A 203 5.11 9.69 -5.28
N LEU A 204 6.21 8.95 -5.18
CA LEU A 204 6.42 7.65 -5.82
C LEU A 204 6.82 6.65 -4.75
N GLU A 205 6.06 5.57 -4.62
CA GLU A 205 6.35 4.49 -3.68
C GLU A 205 6.85 3.25 -4.41
N PHE A 206 7.90 2.66 -3.90
CA PHE A 206 8.63 1.60 -4.58
C PHE A 206 8.39 0.20 -3.97
N GLU A 207 7.25 -0.03 -3.36
CA GLU A 207 6.81 -1.40 -3.06
C GLU A 207 6.75 -2.27 -4.30
N GLY A 208 6.76 -3.60 -4.10
CA GLY A 208 6.82 -4.58 -5.17
C GLY A 208 5.86 -4.31 -6.32
N GLY A 209 6.37 -4.33 -7.53
CA GLY A 209 5.60 -4.18 -8.75
C GLY A 209 4.61 -5.34 -8.92
N SER A 210 3.50 -5.09 -9.57
CA SER A 210 2.47 -6.09 -9.83
C SER A 210 2.44 -6.49 -11.31
N ARG A 211 2.43 -7.81 -11.56
CA ARG A 211 2.24 -8.38 -12.90
C ARG A 211 1.14 -9.43 -12.85
N GLY A 212 0.29 -9.48 -13.84
CA GLY A 212 -0.77 -10.48 -13.97
C GLY A 212 -1.26 -10.56 -15.41
N GLU A 213 -1.62 -11.74 -15.86
CA GLU A 213 -2.13 -11.98 -17.23
C GLU A 213 -1.22 -11.41 -18.34
N GLY A 214 0.10 -11.42 -18.10
CA GLY A 214 1.09 -10.88 -19.03
C GLY A 214 1.17 -9.35 -19.10
N ARG A 215 0.58 -8.63 -18.14
CA ARG A 215 0.56 -7.17 -18.06
C ARG A 215 1.24 -6.67 -16.80
N ASP A 216 1.87 -5.52 -16.92
CA ASP A 216 2.45 -4.80 -15.78
C ASP A 216 1.45 -3.76 -15.27
N TYR A 217 1.43 -3.54 -13.97
CA TYR A 217 0.49 -2.63 -13.31
C TYR A 217 1.23 -1.63 -12.43
N ALA A 218 0.72 -0.40 -12.41
CA ALA A 218 1.06 0.61 -11.42
C ALA A 218 -0.13 0.87 -10.48
N VAL A 219 0.15 1.16 -9.24
CA VAL A 219 -0.88 1.39 -8.22
C VAL A 219 -1.23 2.87 -8.19
N THR A 220 -2.44 3.20 -8.65
CA THR A 220 -2.99 4.58 -8.67
C THR A 220 -3.95 4.85 -7.53
N ALA A 221 -4.33 3.81 -6.78
CA ALA A 221 -5.24 3.88 -5.65
C ALA A 221 -4.98 2.74 -4.67
N ARG A 222 -5.18 2.98 -3.36
CA ARG A 222 -5.08 1.98 -2.29
C ARG A 222 -6.24 2.12 -1.32
N ARG A 223 -6.73 1.00 -0.82
CA ARG A 223 -7.73 1.01 0.26
C ARG A 223 -7.08 1.32 1.60
N SER A 224 -7.86 1.91 2.50
CA SER A 224 -7.50 2.05 3.92
C SER A 224 -7.34 0.70 4.61
N SER A 225 -6.73 0.71 5.80
CA SER A 225 -6.73 -0.42 6.73
C SER A 225 -6.91 0.14 8.14
N THR A 226 -8.12 0.01 8.70
CA THR A 226 -8.47 0.51 10.03
C THR A 226 -9.09 -0.59 10.86
N GLY A 227 -9.00 -0.51 12.19
CA GLY A 227 -9.53 -1.49 13.10
C GLY A 227 -10.89 -1.12 13.71
N TRP A 228 -11.60 -2.13 14.23
CA TRP A 228 -12.76 -1.94 15.08
C TRP A 228 -12.80 -2.97 16.20
N ARG A 229 -13.41 -2.56 17.32
CA ARG A 229 -13.65 -3.41 18.49
C ARG A 229 -15.09 -3.23 18.94
N LEU A 230 -15.81 -4.32 19.05
CA LEU A 230 -17.17 -4.41 19.56
C LEU A 230 -17.15 -5.06 20.93
N GLU A 231 -17.65 -4.36 21.94
CA GLU A 231 -17.89 -4.90 23.27
C GLU A 231 -19.39 -5.01 23.53
N VAL A 232 -19.81 -6.18 23.99
CA VAL A 232 -21.21 -6.47 24.24
C VAL A 232 -21.38 -6.96 25.67
N THR A 233 -22.39 -6.43 26.36
CA THR A 233 -22.79 -6.91 27.68
C THR A 233 -24.22 -7.45 27.67
N GLY A 234 -24.49 -8.40 28.53
CA GLY A 234 -25.80 -8.96 28.74
C GLY A 234 -26.03 -9.24 30.23
N ARG A 235 -27.27 -9.27 30.63
CA ARG A 235 -27.62 -9.64 32.02
C ARG A 235 -27.34 -11.13 32.28
N PRO A 236 -26.45 -11.49 33.23
CA PRO A 236 -26.23 -12.87 33.59
C PRO A 236 -27.43 -13.47 34.35
N GLY A 237 -27.62 -14.75 34.21
CA GLY A 237 -28.67 -15.48 34.91
C GLY A 237 -28.66 -16.97 34.58
N HIS A 238 -29.56 -17.72 35.17
CA HIS A 238 -29.73 -19.13 34.84
C HIS A 238 -30.32 -19.32 33.43
N SER A 239 -29.75 -20.17 32.61
CA SER A 239 -30.14 -20.35 31.20
C SER A 239 -31.60 -20.76 30.98
N SER A 240 -32.25 -21.43 31.96
CA SER A 240 -33.66 -21.75 31.89
C SER A 240 -34.59 -20.56 31.85
N GLY A 241 -34.08 -19.36 32.25
CA GLY A 241 -34.83 -18.10 32.21
C GLY A 241 -34.54 -17.25 30.95
N ILE A 242 -33.66 -17.70 30.04
CA ILE A 242 -33.33 -16.96 28.83
C ILE A 242 -34.60 -16.67 27.99
N PHE A 243 -34.64 -15.47 27.39
CA PHE A 243 -35.77 -14.91 26.63
C PHE A 243 -36.95 -14.44 27.47
N GLN A 244 -36.95 -14.66 28.78
CA GLN A 244 -37.94 -14.00 29.65
C GLN A 244 -37.65 -12.49 29.73
N PRO A 245 -38.70 -11.63 29.88
CA PRO A 245 -38.54 -10.20 29.84
C PRO A 245 -37.45 -9.63 30.80
N GLY A 246 -37.27 -10.26 31.96
CA GLY A 246 -36.29 -9.86 32.95
C GLY A 246 -34.89 -10.43 32.79
N ALA A 247 -34.71 -11.48 31.98
CA ALA A 247 -33.43 -12.14 31.75
C ALA A 247 -32.76 -11.68 30.45
N GLY A 248 -33.53 -11.44 29.41
CA GLY A 248 -33.04 -11.00 28.10
C GLY A 248 -32.37 -12.12 27.30
N SER A 249 -31.55 -11.76 26.33
CA SER A 249 -30.96 -12.68 25.34
C SER A 249 -29.49 -13.01 25.61
N GLY A 250 -28.82 -12.24 26.45
CA GLY A 250 -27.39 -12.42 26.75
C GLY A 250 -26.44 -11.88 25.66
N ALA A 251 -25.19 -11.67 26.04
CA ALA A 251 -24.20 -10.97 25.23
C ALA A 251 -23.84 -11.72 23.94
N ILE A 252 -23.81 -13.04 23.93
CA ILE A 252 -23.45 -13.81 22.73
C ILE A 252 -24.51 -13.68 21.63
N TYR A 253 -25.80 -13.73 21.95
CA TYR A 253 -26.86 -13.52 20.95
C TYR A 253 -26.86 -12.10 20.41
N GLU A 254 -26.59 -11.09 21.25
CA GLU A 254 -26.47 -9.71 20.81
C GLU A 254 -25.24 -9.52 19.90
N ALA A 255 -24.09 -10.06 20.24
CA ALA A 255 -22.93 -10.03 19.36
C ALA A 255 -23.20 -10.70 18.00
N ALA A 256 -23.83 -11.88 18.01
CA ALA A 256 -24.20 -12.60 16.79
C ALA A 256 -25.17 -11.78 15.92
N ARG A 257 -26.19 -11.13 16.52
CA ARG A 257 -27.11 -10.23 15.82
C ARG A 257 -26.38 -9.07 15.15
N ILE A 258 -25.47 -8.41 15.88
CA ILE A 258 -24.70 -7.27 15.36
C ILE A 258 -23.83 -7.72 14.20
N LEU A 259 -23.06 -8.81 14.33
CA LEU A 259 -22.18 -9.31 13.28
C LEU A 259 -22.98 -9.78 12.05
N SER A 260 -24.14 -10.42 12.23
CA SER A 260 -25.05 -10.78 11.13
C SER A 260 -25.57 -9.54 10.42
N ALA A 261 -25.99 -8.52 11.18
CA ALA A 261 -26.45 -7.27 10.61
C ALA A 261 -25.35 -6.52 9.85
N PHE A 262 -24.10 -6.53 10.33
CA PHE A 262 -22.97 -6.00 9.57
C PHE A 262 -22.85 -6.71 8.21
N HIS A 263 -22.87 -8.04 8.21
CA HIS A 263 -22.80 -8.82 6.98
C HIS A 263 -23.97 -8.54 6.02
N GLU A 264 -25.20 -8.48 6.53
CA GLU A 264 -26.40 -8.33 5.71
C GLU A 264 -26.59 -6.90 5.19
N GLU A 265 -26.36 -5.89 6.05
CA GLU A 265 -26.72 -4.50 5.76
C GLU A 265 -25.56 -3.69 5.11
N LEU A 266 -24.29 -4.10 5.31
CA LEU A 266 -23.15 -3.30 4.86
C LEU A 266 -22.42 -3.88 3.64
N ARG A 267 -22.47 -5.18 3.40
CA ARG A 267 -21.78 -5.83 2.28
C ARG A 267 -22.32 -5.36 0.93
N GLY A 268 -21.48 -5.46 -0.11
CA GLY A 268 -21.87 -5.25 -1.51
C GLY A 268 -21.53 -3.86 -2.06
N GLU A 269 -21.09 -2.92 -1.24
CA GLU A 269 -20.54 -1.66 -1.74
C GLU A 269 -19.15 -1.91 -2.35
N PRO A 270 -18.86 -1.44 -3.59
CA PRO A 270 -17.57 -1.63 -4.22
C PRO A 270 -16.41 -1.15 -3.33
N TYR A 271 -15.37 -1.95 -3.24
CA TYR A 271 -14.14 -1.72 -2.46
C TYR A 271 -14.32 -1.64 -0.94
N LEU A 272 -15.55 -1.77 -0.41
CA LEU A 272 -15.77 -1.94 1.02
C LEU A 272 -15.56 -3.40 1.40
N THR A 273 -14.66 -3.64 2.34
CA THR A 273 -14.58 -4.92 3.06
C THR A 273 -14.45 -4.65 4.55
N PHE A 274 -15.05 -5.52 5.34
CA PHE A 274 -14.93 -5.55 6.80
C PHE A 274 -14.95 -7.00 7.25
N ASN A 275 -14.04 -7.33 8.15
CA ASN A 275 -13.86 -8.71 8.59
C ASN A 275 -13.87 -8.77 10.12
N PRO A 276 -14.73 -9.59 10.74
CA PRO A 276 -14.53 -9.99 12.13
C PRO A 276 -13.41 -11.03 12.19
N GLY A 277 -12.24 -10.60 12.65
CA GLY A 277 -11.06 -11.48 12.78
C GLY A 277 -11.10 -12.39 13.99
N MET A 278 -11.76 -11.92 15.07
CA MET A 278 -11.88 -12.69 16.30
C MET A 278 -13.21 -12.39 17.01
N VAL A 279 -13.78 -13.39 17.67
CA VAL A 279 -14.91 -13.25 18.60
C VAL A 279 -14.72 -14.17 19.79
N VAL A 280 -14.95 -13.64 20.99
CA VAL A 280 -14.97 -14.40 22.25
C VAL A 280 -16.21 -14.03 23.08
N GLY A 281 -16.78 -14.97 23.82
CA GLY A 281 -17.98 -14.70 24.62
C GLY A 281 -18.21 -15.73 25.73
N GLY A 282 -18.81 -15.27 26.84
CA GLY A 282 -19.07 -16.11 27.99
C GLY A 282 -19.60 -15.34 29.21
N THR A 283 -19.44 -15.88 30.41
CA THR A 283 -19.62 -15.14 31.66
C THR A 283 -18.56 -14.05 31.78
N THR A 284 -17.33 -14.34 31.32
CA THR A 284 -16.26 -13.38 31.12
C THR A 284 -15.73 -13.54 29.70
N ALA A 285 -15.33 -12.44 29.08
CA ALA A 285 -14.66 -12.41 27.77
C ALA A 285 -13.82 -11.15 27.69
N ASP A 286 -12.61 -11.25 27.19
CA ASP A 286 -11.72 -10.12 26.96
C ASP A 286 -10.70 -10.43 25.88
N THR A 287 -10.04 -9.38 25.36
CA THR A 287 -8.95 -9.51 24.42
C THR A 287 -7.76 -8.70 24.91
N ASP A 288 -6.54 -9.05 24.42
CA ASP A 288 -5.37 -8.21 24.64
C ASP A 288 -5.53 -6.81 24.01
N GLY A 289 -4.62 -5.90 24.34
CA GLY A 289 -4.67 -4.52 23.82
C GLY A 289 -4.52 -4.42 22.30
N GLU A 290 -3.93 -5.44 21.66
CA GLU A 290 -3.75 -5.52 20.21
C GLU A 290 -4.93 -6.20 19.50
N GLY A 291 -5.82 -6.86 20.25
CA GLY A 291 -6.97 -7.58 19.69
C GLY A 291 -6.60 -8.87 18.97
N THR A 292 -5.39 -9.41 19.22
CA THR A 292 -4.86 -10.62 18.55
C THR A 292 -5.08 -11.89 19.36
N ARG A 293 -5.30 -11.77 20.66
CA ARG A 293 -5.58 -12.88 21.56
C ARG A 293 -6.82 -12.60 22.39
N GLY A 294 -7.64 -13.63 22.60
CA GLY A 294 -8.85 -13.53 23.40
C GLY A 294 -8.93 -14.62 24.46
N THR A 295 -9.56 -14.31 25.58
CA THR A 295 -9.88 -15.27 26.65
C THR A 295 -11.36 -15.21 26.96
N ALA A 296 -11.97 -16.34 27.22
CA ALA A 296 -13.36 -16.44 27.65
C ALA A 296 -13.55 -17.57 28.65
N ALA A 297 -14.49 -17.40 29.58
CA ALA A 297 -14.93 -18.46 30.46
C ALA A 297 -16.46 -18.38 30.65
N GLY A 298 -17.11 -19.53 30.80
CA GLY A 298 -18.56 -19.64 31.01
C GLY A 298 -18.99 -21.03 31.41
N LYS A 299 -20.30 -21.17 31.70
CA LYS A 299 -20.95 -22.48 31.98
C LYS A 299 -22.17 -22.55 31.07
N ASP A 300 -22.52 -23.77 30.63
CA ASP A 300 -23.63 -24.03 29.72
C ASP A 300 -25.00 -23.59 30.26
N ASN A 301 -25.16 -23.58 31.57
CA ASN A 301 -26.39 -23.18 32.24
C ASN A 301 -26.39 -21.73 32.73
N VAL A 302 -25.49 -20.86 32.21
CA VAL A 302 -25.40 -19.42 32.55
C VAL A 302 -25.54 -18.59 31.29
N ILE A 303 -26.43 -17.58 31.32
CA ILE A 303 -26.59 -16.59 30.26
C ILE A 303 -25.28 -15.79 30.16
N ALA A 304 -24.70 -15.70 28.95
CA ALA A 304 -23.46 -15.00 28.74
C ALA A 304 -23.56 -13.50 29.08
N ALA A 305 -22.65 -13.05 29.95
CA ALA A 305 -22.63 -11.64 30.38
C ALA A 305 -21.78 -10.75 29.52
N ARG A 306 -20.80 -11.27 28.78
CA ARG A 306 -19.87 -10.51 27.96
C ARG A 306 -19.53 -11.21 26.65
N ALA A 307 -19.40 -10.44 25.56
CA ALA A 307 -18.78 -10.86 24.31
C ALA A 307 -17.95 -9.71 23.76
N VAL A 308 -16.84 -10.06 23.10
CA VAL A 308 -15.96 -9.11 22.43
C VAL A 308 -15.67 -9.62 21.03
N ALA A 309 -15.74 -8.74 20.04
CA ALA A 309 -15.27 -9.03 18.69
C ALA A 309 -14.34 -7.92 18.21
N THR A 310 -13.33 -8.29 17.43
CA THR A 310 -12.38 -7.38 16.79
C THR A 310 -12.29 -7.68 15.31
N GLY A 311 -11.95 -6.65 14.50
CA GLY A 311 -11.84 -6.84 13.07
C GLY A 311 -11.24 -5.62 12.35
N ASP A 312 -11.16 -5.71 11.02
CA ASP A 312 -10.71 -4.62 10.16
C ASP A 312 -11.82 -4.06 9.27
N ILE A 313 -11.59 -2.85 8.75
CA ILE A 313 -12.39 -2.21 7.69
C ILE A 313 -11.41 -1.68 6.66
N ARG A 314 -11.73 -1.93 5.37
CA ARG A 314 -10.99 -1.39 4.24
C ARG A 314 -11.93 -0.66 3.31
N THR A 315 -11.59 0.58 2.98
CA THR A 315 -12.38 1.48 2.12
C THR A 315 -11.49 2.19 1.12
N LEU A 316 -12.05 2.64 0.02
CA LEU A 316 -11.31 3.34 -1.03
C LEU A 316 -11.23 4.85 -0.80
N THR A 317 -12.15 5.41 0.00
CA THR A 317 -12.17 6.84 0.34
C THR A 317 -12.52 7.05 1.81
N ASP A 318 -12.15 8.20 2.35
CA ASP A 318 -12.46 8.57 3.73
C ASP A 318 -13.98 8.75 3.94
N GLU A 319 -14.70 9.26 2.94
CA GLU A 319 -16.16 9.38 3.01
C GLU A 319 -16.83 7.99 3.10
N GLN A 320 -16.31 6.99 2.38
CA GLN A 320 -16.77 5.61 2.48
C GLN A 320 -16.52 5.05 3.89
N LEU A 321 -15.34 5.33 4.47
CA LEU A 321 -15.01 4.92 5.83
C LEU A 321 -15.97 5.53 6.86
N GLN A 322 -16.18 6.84 6.80
CA GLN A 322 -17.05 7.53 7.77
C GLN A 322 -18.51 7.02 7.67
N ARG A 323 -19.06 6.91 6.47
CA ARG A 323 -20.42 6.33 6.27
C ARG A 323 -20.52 4.91 6.81
N THR A 324 -19.48 4.08 6.61
CA THR A 324 -19.46 2.70 7.11
C THR A 324 -19.45 2.68 8.64
N ARG A 325 -18.61 3.49 9.27
CA ARG A 325 -18.53 3.62 10.73
C ARG A 325 -19.87 4.11 11.32
N GLU A 326 -20.53 5.08 10.69
CA GLU A 326 -21.84 5.58 11.11
C GLU A 326 -22.92 4.48 11.03
N ARG A 327 -22.94 3.72 9.94
CA ARG A 327 -23.87 2.58 9.79
C ARG A 327 -23.60 1.48 10.81
N MET A 328 -22.33 1.15 11.08
CA MET A 328 -21.96 0.22 12.14
C MET A 328 -22.45 0.69 13.51
N ARG A 329 -22.24 1.96 13.86
CA ARG A 329 -22.78 2.54 15.12
C ARG A 329 -24.29 2.46 15.19
N ALA A 330 -25.00 2.73 14.10
CA ALA A 330 -26.47 2.64 14.04
C ALA A 330 -26.98 1.21 14.22
N ILE A 331 -26.26 0.20 13.72
CA ILE A 331 -26.57 -1.23 13.94
C ILE A 331 -26.33 -1.61 15.40
N VAL A 332 -25.21 -1.16 15.97
CA VAL A 332 -24.85 -1.43 17.37
C VAL A 332 -25.83 -0.78 18.34
N ALA A 333 -26.36 0.40 18.02
CA ALA A 333 -27.34 1.11 18.87
C ALA A 333 -28.70 0.40 18.99
N ARG A 334 -29.00 -0.58 18.15
CA ARG A 334 -30.21 -1.44 18.27
C ARG A 334 -29.88 -2.62 19.17
N HIS A 335 -30.54 -2.74 20.30
CA HIS A 335 -30.22 -3.77 21.29
C HIS A 335 -31.32 -4.80 21.45
N LEU A 336 -30.95 -6.06 21.71
CA LEU A 336 -31.82 -7.08 22.24
C LEU A 336 -32.15 -6.75 23.72
N PRO A 337 -33.27 -7.28 24.26
CA PRO A 337 -33.63 -7.03 25.65
C PRO A 337 -32.52 -7.38 26.64
N GLN A 338 -32.26 -6.49 27.60
CA GLN A 338 -31.27 -6.66 28.69
C GLN A 338 -29.83 -6.82 28.16
N THR A 339 -29.52 -6.24 27.02
CA THR A 339 -28.17 -6.16 26.47
C THR A 339 -27.75 -4.72 26.21
N SER A 340 -26.45 -4.47 26.12
CA SER A 340 -25.89 -3.25 25.55
C SER A 340 -24.63 -3.57 24.77
N ALA A 341 -24.25 -2.67 23.84
CA ALA A 341 -23.07 -2.83 23.04
C ALA A 341 -22.42 -1.48 22.72
N GLU A 342 -21.12 -1.49 22.59
CA GLU A 342 -20.31 -0.35 22.17
C GLU A 342 -19.35 -0.78 21.08
N ILE A 343 -19.16 0.07 20.06
CA ILE A 343 -18.16 -0.12 19.02
C ILE A 343 -17.17 1.04 19.03
N THR A 344 -15.89 0.72 19.09
CA THR A 344 -14.80 1.67 18.95
C THR A 344 -14.01 1.39 17.69
N PHE A 345 -13.33 2.41 17.14
CA PHE A 345 -12.54 2.30 15.94
C PHE A 345 -11.11 2.74 16.23
N THR A 346 -10.15 2.00 15.68
CA THR A 346 -8.73 2.34 15.73
C THR A 346 -8.31 2.89 14.39
N GLU A 347 -7.66 4.04 14.37
CA GLU A 347 -7.08 4.57 13.15
C GLU A 347 -5.89 3.71 12.71
N GLY A 348 -5.75 3.59 11.39
CA GLY A 348 -4.69 2.84 10.74
C GLY A 348 -4.25 3.55 9.46
N TYR A 349 -3.91 2.78 8.45
CA TYR A 349 -3.50 3.35 7.17
C TYR A 349 -4.69 4.00 6.46
N PRO A 350 -4.59 5.28 6.05
CA PRO A 350 -5.64 5.96 5.30
C PRO A 350 -5.78 5.37 3.87
N SER A 351 -6.81 5.77 3.16
CA SER A 351 -6.95 5.46 1.74
C SER A 351 -6.07 6.38 0.87
N MET A 352 -5.67 5.88 -0.29
CA MET A 352 -5.23 6.70 -1.42
C MET A 352 -6.29 6.57 -2.52
N PRO A 353 -7.27 7.47 -2.60
CA PRO A 353 -8.33 7.37 -3.60
C PRO A 353 -7.80 7.58 -5.02
N PRO A 354 -8.46 6.99 -6.05
CA PRO A 354 -8.10 7.25 -7.44
C PRO A 354 -8.39 8.71 -7.79
N THR A 355 -7.42 9.38 -8.41
CA THR A 355 -7.57 10.77 -8.86
C THR A 355 -7.22 10.92 -10.33
N PRO A 356 -7.77 11.92 -11.04
CA PRO A 356 -7.34 12.23 -12.40
C PRO A 356 -5.85 12.55 -12.49
N ALA A 357 -5.25 13.11 -11.44
CA ALA A 357 -3.83 13.43 -11.38
C ALA A 357 -2.96 12.16 -11.30
N ASN A 358 -3.36 11.15 -10.52
CA ASN A 358 -2.68 9.85 -10.48
C ASN A 358 -2.76 9.15 -11.84
N ALA A 359 -3.92 9.19 -12.51
CA ALA A 359 -4.09 8.65 -13.85
C ALA A 359 -3.22 9.38 -14.89
N ALA A 360 -3.11 10.71 -14.80
CA ALA A 360 -2.23 11.49 -15.66
C ALA A 360 -0.75 11.17 -15.42
N LEU A 361 -0.35 10.93 -14.16
CA LEU A 361 1.01 10.53 -13.82
C LEU A 361 1.33 9.12 -14.38
N LEU A 362 0.39 8.17 -14.33
CA LEU A 362 0.52 6.87 -14.99
C LEU A 362 0.64 7.02 -16.51
N ALA A 363 -0.15 7.90 -17.13
CA ALA A 363 -0.04 8.16 -18.56
C ALA A 363 1.33 8.76 -18.95
N GLN A 364 1.91 9.59 -18.07
CA GLN A 364 3.26 10.14 -18.24
C GLN A 364 4.32 9.02 -18.12
N LEU A 365 4.23 8.15 -17.13
CA LEU A 365 5.08 6.96 -16.99
C LEU A 365 5.01 6.08 -18.24
N ASN A 366 3.81 5.86 -18.76
CA ASN A 366 3.61 5.09 -20.00
C ASN A 366 4.21 5.81 -21.23
N GLY A 367 4.34 7.13 -21.20
CA GLY A 367 5.13 7.88 -22.18
C GLY A 367 6.60 7.45 -22.16
N VAL A 368 7.20 7.45 -20.96
CA VAL A 368 8.58 7.00 -20.74
C VAL A 368 8.76 5.54 -21.16
N ASN A 369 7.84 4.66 -20.79
CA ASN A 369 7.87 3.24 -21.19
C ASN A 369 7.87 3.06 -22.70
N ARG A 370 7.07 3.84 -23.45
CA ARG A 370 7.07 3.81 -24.93
C ARG A 370 8.42 4.23 -25.50
N ASP A 371 9.00 5.31 -24.97
CA ASP A 371 10.29 5.84 -25.45
C ASP A 371 11.44 4.85 -25.19
N LEU A 372 11.34 4.08 -24.09
CA LEU A 372 12.26 3.00 -23.70
C LEU A 372 11.96 1.65 -24.37
N ALA A 373 10.90 1.52 -25.16
CA ALA A 373 10.37 0.26 -25.71
C ALA A 373 10.03 -0.78 -24.61
N LEU A 374 9.58 -0.31 -23.46
CA LEU A 374 9.11 -1.13 -22.36
C LEU A 374 7.58 -1.35 -22.42
N PRO A 375 7.06 -2.41 -21.77
CA PRO A 375 5.62 -2.65 -21.67
C PRO A 375 4.88 -1.45 -21.06
N GLN A 376 3.65 -1.21 -21.53
CA GLN A 376 2.75 -0.24 -20.91
C GLN A 376 2.17 -0.83 -19.63
N MET A 377 1.97 0.02 -18.61
CA MET A 377 1.34 -0.35 -17.36
C MET A 377 -0.14 0.06 -17.35
N GLU A 378 -0.97 -0.77 -16.73
CA GLU A 378 -2.37 -0.46 -16.43
C GLU A 378 -2.52 -0.08 -14.94
N ALA A 379 -3.64 0.58 -14.59
CA ALA A 379 -3.95 0.83 -13.20
C ALA A 379 -4.33 -0.49 -12.50
N PHE A 380 -3.66 -0.80 -11.38
CA PHE A 380 -3.97 -2.00 -10.61
C PHE A 380 -5.31 -1.85 -9.87
N ASP A 381 -6.09 -2.92 -9.82
CA ASP A 381 -7.34 -2.93 -9.06
C ASP A 381 -7.06 -2.72 -7.55
N PRO A 382 -7.54 -1.61 -6.95
CA PRO A 382 -7.31 -1.33 -5.53
C PRO A 382 -7.95 -2.37 -4.60
N GLY A 383 -8.93 -3.14 -5.09
CA GLY A 383 -9.51 -4.27 -4.36
C GLY A 383 -8.52 -5.41 -4.08
N ARG A 384 -7.44 -5.48 -4.85
CA ARG A 384 -6.42 -6.52 -4.80
C ARG A 384 -5.11 -6.08 -4.14
N ARG A 385 -5.05 -4.85 -3.60
CA ARG A 385 -3.84 -4.29 -2.97
C ARG A 385 -4.11 -3.88 -1.52
N GLY A 386 -3.10 -4.07 -0.66
CA GLY A 386 -3.10 -3.58 0.72
C GLY A 386 -2.89 -2.07 0.83
N ALA A 387 -2.98 -1.56 2.05
CA ALA A 387 -2.56 -0.20 2.40
C ALA A 387 -1.03 -0.09 2.33
N ALA A 388 -0.49 1.13 2.31
CA ALA A 388 0.94 1.40 2.36
C ALA A 388 1.23 2.87 2.69
N ASP A 389 2.50 3.19 2.93
CA ASP A 389 2.96 4.49 3.40
C ASP A 389 2.62 5.67 2.47
N VAL A 390 2.52 5.45 1.16
CA VAL A 390 2.07 6.48 0.21
C VAL A 390 0.70 7.05 0.55
N SER A 391 -0.16 6.26 1.19
CA SER A 391 -1.50 6.69 1.59
C SER A 391 -1.49 7.85 2.59
N PHE A 392 -0.47 7.94 3.46
CA PHE A 392 -0.34 9.06 4.41
C PHE A 392 0.01 10.38 3.74
N VAL A 393 0.65 10.35 2.58
CA VAL A 393 1.08 11.55 1.86
C VAL A 393 0.17 11.93 0.72
N ALA A 394 -0.65 11.00 0.24
CA ALA A 394 -1.56 11.20 -0.89
C ALA A 394 -2.45 12.46 -0.76
N PRO A 395 -2.98 12.84 0.42
CA PRO A 395 -3.75 14.08 0.59
C PRO A 395 -2.96 15.38 0.40
N TYR A 396 -1.64 15.33 0.46
CA TYR A 396 -0.76 16.51 0.48
C TYR A 396 0.01 16.72 -0.82
N VAL A 397 0.06 15.73 -1.70
CA VAL A 397 0.77 15.81 -2.98
C VAL A 397 -0.22 16.00 -4.15
N GLY A 398 0.27 16.58 -5.25
CA GLY A 398 -0.56 16.78 -6.44
C GLY A 398 -0.87 15.48 -7.19
N ALA A 399 0.00 14.47 -7.10
CA ALA A 399 -0.19 13.14 -7.66
C ALA A 399 0.69 12.11 -6.95
N ALA A 400 0.24 10.85 -6.93
CA ALA A 400 0.99 9.74 -6.37
C ALA A 400 0.87 8.48 -7.25
N LEU A 401 1.95 7.70 -7.32
CA LEU A 401 1.97 6.33 -7.85
C LEU A 401 2.70 5.42 -6.86
N ALA A 402 2.28 4.16 -6.80
CA ALA A 402 2.92 3.12 -6.02
C ALA A 402 3.11 1.84 -6.84
N GLY A 403 3.78 0.84 -6.24
CA GLY A 403 4.09 -0.40 -6.93
C GLY A 403 5.18 -0.24 -7.99
N MET A 404 6.13 0.68 -7.74
CA MET A 404 7.23 1.02 -8.67
C MET A 404 8.47 0.15 -8.46
N GLY A 405 8.43 -0.80 -7.52
CA GLY A 405 9.56 -1.69 -7.22
C GLY A 405 9.68 -2.88 -8.16
N VAL A 406 10.62 -3.75 -7.87
CA VAL A 406 10.84 -5.01 -8.59
C VAL A 406 9.59 -5.90 -8.55
N HIS A 407 9.31 -6.61 -9.64
CA HIS A 407 8.20 -7.56 -9.64
C HIS A 407 8.53 -8.78 -8.79
N GLY A 408 7.55 -9.26 -8.05
CA GLY A 408 7.72 -10.40 -7.18
C GLY A 408 6.40 -11.09 -6.82
N SER A 409 6.50 -12.09 -5.99
CA SER A 409 5.36 -12.83 -5.45
C SER A 409 5.66 -13.39 -4.07
N GLY A 410 4.62 -13.83 -3.37
CA GLY A 410 4.76 -14.50 -2.08
C GLY A 410 5.17 -13.58 -0.92
N SER A 411 5.01 -12.25 -1.04
CA SER A 411 5.23 -11.31 0.10
C SER A 411 4.57 -11.82 1.37
N HIS A 412 5.20 -11.61 2.52
CA HIS A 412 4.78 -12.08 3.85
C HIS A 412 4.78 -13.62 4.02
N THR A 413 5.38 -14.36 3.10
CA THR A 413 5.56 -15.81 3.23
C THR A 413 7.01 -16.25 3.03
N GLY A 414 7.37 -17.44 3.53
CA GLY A 414 8.69 -17.99 3.28
C GLY A 414 8.99 -18.32 1.80
N ASP A 415 8.08 -18.03 0.89
CA ASP A 415 8.23 -18.20 -0.56
C ASP A 415 8.34 -16.85 -1.31
N GLU A 416 8.67 -15.78 -0.59
CA GLU A 416 8.85 -14.47 -1.19
C GLU A 416 9.97 -14.51 -2.24
N THR A 417 9.63 -14.05 -3.45
CA THR A 417 10.54 -14.01 -4.60
C THR A 417 10.48 -12.67 -5.32
N ALA A 418 11.58 -12.36 -6.04
CA ALA A 418 11.65 -11.24 -6.98
C ALA A 418 12.15 -11.74 -8.35
N ASP A 419 11.58 -11.18 -9.41
CA ASP A 419 12.06 -11.34 -10.80
C ASP A 419 13.15 -10.31 -11.08
N LEU A 420 14.41 -10.73 -10.99
CA LEU A 420 15.58 -9.87 -11.18
C LEU A 420 15.68 -9.29 -12.60
N SER A 421 15.03 -9.91 -13.59
CA SER A 421 14.99 -9.38 -14.96
C SER A 421 14.22 -8.07 -15.05
N THR A 422 13.33 -7.80 -14.07
CA THR A 422 12.56 -6.55 -14.00
C THR A 422 13.31 -5.42 -13.29
N LEU A 423 14.37 -5.71 -12.55
CA LEU A 423 15.12 -4.71 -11.81
C LEU A 423 15.66 -3.57 -12.71
N PRO A 424 16.29 -3.84 -13.89
CA PRO A 424 16.70 -2.78 -14.79
C PRO A 424 15.54 -1.99 -15.39
N SER A 425 14.45 -2.64 -15.81
CA SER A 425 13.30 -1.95 -16.42
C SER A 425 12.59 -1.05 -15.42
N GLN A 426 12.42 -1.48 -14.18
CA GLN A 426 11.83 -0.67 -13.11
C GLN A 426 12.73 0.49 -12.66
N THR A 427 14.03 0.35 -12.87
CA THR A 427 15.02 1.39 -12.54
C THR A 427 15.06 2.52 -13.60
N LYS A 428 14.83 2.19 -14.89
CA LYS A 428 14.80 3.14 -16.01
C LYS A 428 13.61 4.08 -15.95
#